data_545be6700e9330678509427b631f7669
#
_entry.id   545be6700e9330678509427b631f7669
#
_cell.length_a   1.000
_cell.length_b   1.000
_cell.length_c   1.000
_cell.angle_alpha   90.00
_cell.angle_beta   90.00
_cell.angle_gamma   90.00
#
_symmetry.space_group_name_H-M   'P 1'
#
loop_
_entity.id
_entity.type
_entity.pdbx_description
1 polymer ?
#
loop_
_entity_poly.entity_id
_entity_poly.type
_entity_poly.pdbx_seq_one_letter_code
_entity_poly.pdbx_strand_id
1 'polypeptide(L)'
;MPFNPTALSALQRRVWDSRLPLEIRLAPADCRSYADSEPYLIQFPRLSYLAFLLPRLHAFFAPKLINPDTPANEAWFEFEAVPLKWHYPSGLLYDIHSGAEPVDLGQGANVEASQASVDAGVETQTPLPWKLVLHYSEFPSEQLYQLDLDGRAILDSFVNAVKEADFIRNGSARTVMGMSKEDSDNLWKSVQARMFLLPP
;
A
#
# COMPACT_ATOMS: atom_id res chain seq x y z
N MET A 1 -7.24 -28.01 17.75
CA MET A 1 -8.62 -27.51 17.56
C MET A 1 -8.96 -27.64 16.09
N PRO A 2 -10.14 -28.14 15.66
CA PRO A 2 -10.48 -28.22 14.25
C PRO A 2 -10.61 -26.81 13.67
N PHE A 3 -9.96 -26.58 12.56
CA PHE A 3 -9.98 -25.32 11.82
C PHE A 3 -11.41 -25.10 11.29
N ASN A 4 -12.05 -24.00 11.68
CA ASN A 4 -13.37 -23.64 11.19
C ASN A 4 -13.22 -22.91 9.85
N PRO A 5 -13.56 -23.54 8.71
CA PRO A 5 -13.38 -22.96 7.37
C PRO A 5 -14.17 -21.67 7.17
N THR A 6 -15.31 -21.53 7.84
CA THR A 6 -16.16 -20.34 7.77
C THR A 6 -15.48 -19.14 8.46
N ALA A 7 -14.82 -19.36 9.60
CA ALA A 7 -14.09 -18.31 10.30
C ALA A 7 -12.88 -17.83 9.48
N LEU A 8 -12.17 -18.74 8.82
CA LEU A 8 -11.06 -18.40 7.94
C LEU A 8 -11.52 -17.55 6.75
N SER A 9 -12.60 -17.94 6.09
CA SER A 9 -13.15 -17.18 4.96
C SER A 9 -13.62 -15.78 5.38
N ALA A 10 -14.22 -15.65 6.56
CA ALA A 10 -14.60 -14.36 7.10
C ALA A 10 -13.40 -13.46 7.38
N LEU A 11 -12.32 -14.03 7.95
CA LEU A 11 -11.08 -13.30 8.19
C LEU A 11 -10.41 -12.86 6.88
N GLN A 12 -10.31 -13.77 5.91
CA GLN A 12 -9.76 -13.45 4.57
C GLN A 12 -10.54 -12.31 3.92
N ARG A 13 -11.88 -12.33 4.02
CA ARG A 13 -12.72 -11.26 3.49
C ARG A 13 -12.47 -9.93 4.21
N ARG A 14 -12.35 -9.92 5.52
CA ARG A 14 -12.03 -8.71 6.30
C ARG A 14 -10.70 -8.11 5.88
N VAL A 15 -9.67 -8.94 5.74
CA VAL A 15 -8.35 -8.50 5.26
C VAL A 15 -8.46 -7.96 3.85
N TRP A 16 -9.18 -8.68 2.98
CA TRP A 16 -9.42 -8.27 1.60
C TRP A 16 -10.15 -6.93 1.51
N ASP A 17 -11.16 -6.68 2.33
CA ASP A 17 -11.98 -5.46 2.29
C ASP A 17 -11.40 -4.31 3.11
N SER A 18 -10.29 -4.54 3.82
CA SER A 18 -9.67 -3.52 4.66
C SER A 18 -9.13 -2.35 3.84
N ARG A 19 -9.31 -1.14 4.38
CA ARG A 19 -8.89 0.11 3.75
C ARG A 19 -8.07 0.95 4.73
N LEU A 20 -7.25 1.83 4.17
CA LEU A 20 -6.40 2.76 4.88
C LEU A 20 -6.77 4.18 4.43
N PRO A 21 -7.19 5.06 5.35
CA PRO A 21 -7.38 6.46 5.02
C PRO A 21 -6.03 7.13 4.80
N LEU A 22 -5.84 7.71 3.61
CA LEU A 22 -4.64 8.45 3.21
C LEU A 22 -4.95 9.93 3.06
N GLU A 23 -4.01 10.76 3.51
CA GLU A 23 -3.90 12.17 3.19
C GLU A 23 -2.59 12.36 2.42
N ILE A 24 -2.70 12.71 1.13
CA ILE A 24 -1.54 12.86 0.26
C ILE A 24 -1.39 14.33 -0.10
N ARG A 25 -0.21 14.89 0.17
CA ARG A 25 0.15 16.26 -0.16
C ARG A 25 1.26 16.29 -1.19
N LEU A 26 1.24 17.27 -2.06
CA LEU A 26 2.34 17.54 -2.97
C LEU A 26 3.51 18.14 -2.18
N ALA A 27 4.73 17.71 -2.50
CA ALA A 27 5.94 18.26 -1.92
C ALA A 27 6.03 19.77 -2.20
N PRO A 28 6.39 20.60 -1.21
CA PRO A 28 6.50 22.06 -1.41
C PRO A 28 7.49 22.43 -2.54
N ALA A 29 8.54 21.66 -2.73
CA ALA A 29 9.54 21.87 -3.79
C ALA A 29 8.97 21.68 -5.20
N ASP A 30 7.90 20.90 -5.35
CA ASP A 30 7.23 20.63 -6.63
C ASP A 30 6.03 21.55 -6.88
N CYS A 31 5.63 22.34 -5.86
CA CYS A 31 4.51 23.28 -5.96
C CYS A 31 4.89 24.58 -6.68
N ARG A 32 4.07 24.97 -7.66
CA ARG A 32 4.19 26.28 -8.33
C ARG A 32 3.94 27.46 -7.41
N SER A 33 3.17 27.28 -6.34
CA SER A 33 2.77 28.31 -5.39
C SER A 33 3.36 28.01 -4.01
N TYR A 34 3.75 29.06 -3.28
CA TYR A 34 4.17 28.96 -1.88
C TYR A 34 3.02 28.61 -0.90
N ALA A 35 1.77 28.66 -1.36
CA ALA A 35 0.62 28.22 -0.56
C ALA A 35 0.58 26.70 -0.50
N ASP A 36 0.26 26.14 0.67
CA ASP A 36 0.05 24.72 0.85
C ASP A 36 -0.95 24.18 -0.17
N SER A 37 -0.58 23.09 -0.81
CA SER A 37 -1.48 22.42 -1.73
C SER A 37 -2.60 21.74 -0.95
N GLU A 38 -3.82 21.84 -1.46
CA GLU A 38 -4.94 21.05 -0.93
C GLU A 38 -4.61 19.57 -0.94
N PRO A 39 -4.81 18.85 0.20
CA PRO A 39 -4.48 17.43 0.27
C PRO A 39 -5.47 16.59 -0.55
N TYR A 40 -4.96 15.53 -1.13
CA TYR A 40 -5.78 14.49 -1.72
C TYR A 40 -6.15 13.45 -0.66
N LEU A 41 -7.45 13.29 -0.37
CA LEU A 41 -7.96 12.37 0.63
C LEU A 41 -8.61 11.15 -0.03
N ILE A 42 -8.23 9.96 0.42
CA ILE A 42 -8.76 8.72 -0.14
C ILE A 42 -8.78 7.57 0.87
N GLN A 43 -9.80 6.70 0.77
CA GLN A 43 -9.83 5.39 1.42
C GLN A 43 -9.20 4.35 0.49
N PHE A 44 -7.94 4.00 0.74
CA PHE A 44 -7.16 3.15 -0.15
C PHE A 44 -7.12 1.69 0.33
N PRO A 45 -7.27 0.67 -0.55
CA PRO A 45 -7.21 -0.73 -0.13
C PRO A 45 -5.83 -1.09 0.41
N ARG A 46 -5.78 -1.74 1.57
CA ARG A 46 -4.51 -2.16 2.21
C ARG A 46 -3.67 -3.14 1.36
N LEU A 47 -4.33 -3.97 0.56
CA LEU A 47 -3.68 -4.95 -0.31
C LEU A 47 -3.35 -4.40 -1.72
N SER A 48 -3.50 -3.09 -1.93
CA SER A 48 -3.13 -2.44 -3.19
C SER A 48 -1.76 -1.75 -3.09
N TYR A 49 -1.25 -1.28 -4.20
CA TYR A 49 0.06 -0.63 -4.31
C TYR A 49 -0.11 0.87 -4.52
N LEU A 50 0.64 1.70 -3.77
CA LEU A 50 0.57 3.16 -3.88
C LEU A 50 0.85 3.65 -5.31
N ALA A 51 1.67 2.94 -6.05
CA ALA A 51 1.97 3.25 -7.45
C ALA A 51 0.73 3.32 -8.36
N PHE A 52 -0.34 2.57 -8.03
CA PHE A 52 -1.58 2.66 -8.80
C PHE A 52 -2.34 3.98 -8.61
N LEU A 53 -2.02 4.76 -7.57
CA LEU A 53 -2.59 6.08 -7.38
C LEU A 53 -1.94 7.15 -8.27
N LEU A 54 -0.73 6.92 -8.76
CA LEU A 54 0.07 7.96 -9.43
C LEU A 54 -0.65 8.65 -10.59
N PRO A 55 -1.33 7.93 -11.52
CA PRO A 55 -2.04 8.61 -12.61
C PRO A 55 -3.15 9.54 -12.10
N ARG A 56 -3.87 9.12 -11.05
CA ARG A 56 -4.96 9.90 -10.47
C ARG A 56 -4.43 11.11 -9.68
N LEU A 57 -3.35 10.92 -8.94
CA LEU A 57 -2.68 11.99 -8.21
C LEU A 57 -2.05 13.00 -9.16
N HIS A 58 -1.45 12.52 -10.26
CA HIS A 58 -0.93 13.41 -11.29
C HIS A 58 -2.04 14.29 -11.88
N ALA A 59 -3.18 13.71 -12.25
CA ALA A 59 -4.31 14.48 -12.77
C ALA A 59 -4.83 15.53 -11.75
N PHE A 60 -4.83 15.19 -10.44
CA PHE A 60 -5.26 16.11 -9.38
C PHE A 60 -4.26 17.23 -9.12
N PHE A 61 -2.96 16.92 -9.09
CA PHE A 61 -1.91 17.89 -8.77
C PHE A 61 -1.34 18.61 -9.99
N ALA A 62 -1.58 18.16 -11.22
CA ALA A 62 -1.03 18.76 -12.45
C ALA A 62 -1.18 20.29 -12.52
N PRO A 63 -2.32 20.90 -12.15
CA PRO A 63 -2.46 22.36 -12.18
C PRO A 63 -1.55 23.10 -11.17
N LYS A 64 -1.07 22.37 -10.16
CA LYS A 64 -0.26 22.92 -9.05
C LYS A 64 1.24 22.61 -9.23
N LEU A 65 1.60 21.70 -10.13
CA LEU A 65 3.00 21.32 -10.40
C LEU A 65 3.77 22.46 -11.09
N ILE A 66 5.06 22.59 -10.72
CA ILE A 66 6.01 23.45 -11.43
C ILE A 66 6.16 22.94 -12.87
N ASN A 67 6.31 21.61 -13.03
CA ASN A 67 6.44 20.94 -14.32
C ASN A 67 5.24 19.98 -14.52
N PRO A 68 4.13 20.44 -15.11
CA PRO A 68 2.94 19.59 -15.28
C PRO A 68 3.14 18.46 -16.31
N ASP A 69 4.17 18.57 -17.15
CA ASP A 69 4.48 17.57 -18.16
C ASP A 69 5.33 16.41 -17.64
N THR A 70 5.75 16.45 -16.35
CA THR A 70 6.49 15.34 -15.73
C THR A 70 5.61 14.09 -15.71
N PRO A 71 6.08 12.95 -16.22
CA PRO A 71 5.30 11.71 -16.24
C PRO A 71 4.90 11.23 -14.84
N ALA A 72 3.71 10.67 -14.71
CA ALA A 72 3.19 10.19 -13.43
C ALA A 72 4.08 9.11 -12.78
N ASN A 73 4.77 8.29 -13.58
CA ASN A 73 5.65 7.22 -13.10
C ASN A 73 6.99 7.71 -12.55
N GLU A 74 7.33 8.99 -12.71
CA GLU A 74 8.50 9.61 -12.08
C GLU A 74 8.22 10.02 -10.64
N ALA A 75 6.96 10.08 -10.22
CA ALA A 75 6.58 10.44 -8.88
C ALA A 75 6.90 9.33 -7.88
N TRP A 76 7.19 9.74 -6.65
CA TRP A 76 7.48 8.83 -5.54
C TRP A 76 6.89 9.35 -4.23
N PHE A 77 6.67 8.43 -3.28
CA PHE A 77 6.06 8.75 -2.01
C PHE A 77 7.08 8.76 -0.88
N GLU A 78 6.86 9.68 0.05
CA GLU A 78 7.64 9.84 1.27
C GLU A 78 6.73 9.80 2.50
N PHE A 79 7.25 9.19 3.56
CA PHE A 79 6.70 9.29 4.91
C PHE A 79 7.84 9.58 5.89
N GLU A 80 7.77 10.71 6.63
CA GLU A 80 8.77 11.12 7.64
C GLU A 80 10.22 11.08 7.11
N ALA A 81 10.45 11.68 5.95
CA ALA A 81 11.73 11.71 5.24
C ALA A 81 12.25 10.32 4.77
N VAL A 82 11.38 9.29 4.74
CA VAL A 82 11.73 7.96 4.25
C VAL A 82 10.98 7.69 2.95
N PRO A 83 11.71 7.41 1.82
CA PRO A 83 11.09 7.01 0.57
C PRO A 83 10.37 5.67 0.71
N LEU A 84 9.10 5.62 0.30
CA LEU A 84 8.28 4.41 0.42
C LEU A 84 8.50 3.47 -0.76
N LYS A 85 8.82 2.23 -0.47
CA LYS A 85 9.04 1.18 -1.46
C LYS A 85 7.73 0.80 -2.14
N TRP A 86 7.51 1.28 -3.35
CA TRP A 86 6.27 1.13 -4.13
C TRP A 86 5.86 -0.34 -4.40
N HIS A 87 6.78 -1.29 -4.31
CA HIS A 87 6.52 -2.72 -4.53
C HIS A 87 5.94 -3.45 -3.31
N TYR A 88 5.79 -2.77 -2.19
CA TYR A 88 5.07 -3.31 -1.04
C TYR A 88 3.61 -2.86 -1.04
N PRO A 89 2.67 -3.73 -0.60
CA PRO A 89 1.28 -3.32 -0.40
C PRO A 89 1.18 -2.16 0.60
N SER A 90 0.26 -1.24 0.35
CA SER A 90 0.08 -0.04 1.18
C SER A 90 -0.15 -0.32 2.66
N GLY A 91 -0.88 -1.40 2.96
CA GLY A 91 -1.11 -1.84 4.34
C GLY A 91 0.15 -2.32 5.03
N LEU A 92 1.03 -3.04 4.32
CA LEU A 92 2.32 -3.47 4.86
C LEU A 92 3.23 -2.26 5.13
N LEU A 93 3.27 -1.30 4.19
CA LEU A 93 4.04 -0.07 4.39
C LEU A 93 3.56 0.68 5.64
N TYR A 94 2.24 0.84 5.79
CA TYR A 94 1.67 1.47 6.98
C TYR A 94 2.07 0.72 8.27
N ASP A 95 1.93 -0.60 8.30
CA ASP A 95 2.25 -1.41 9.49
C ASP A 95 3.74 -1.31 9.88
N ILE A 96 4.64 -1.30 8.89
CA ILE A 96 6.09 -1.12 9.13
C ILE A 96 6.38 0.25 9.74
N HIS A 97 5.76 1.31 9.21
CA HIS A 97 6.03 2.68 9.63
C HIS A 97 5.21 3.13 10.84
N SER A 98 4.09 2.45 11.14
CA SER A 98 3.27 2.75 12.32
C SER A 98 3.77 2.10 13.61
N GLY A 99 4.84 1.29 13.54
CA GLY A 99 5.34 0.55 14.67
C GLY A 99 4.37 -0.53 15.18
N ALA A 100 3.44 -0.98 14.34
CA ALA A 100 2.50 -2.04 14.71
C ALA A 100 3.26 -3.34 14.98
N GLU A 101 3.22 -3.81 16.21
CA GLU A 101 3.78 -5.11 16.57
C GLU A 101 2.87 -6.25 16.04
N PRO A 102 3.45 -7.35 15.54
CA PRO A 102 2.68 -8.53 15.17
C PRO A 102 1.93 -9.06 16.40
N VAL A 103 0.63 -9.32 16.24
CA VAL A 103 -0.15 -9.96 17.31
C VAL A 103 0.39 -11.37 17.52
N ASP A 104 0.86 -11.65 18.74
CA ASP A 104 1.26 -13.00 19.13
C ASP A 104 0.01 -13.90 19.26
N LEU A 105 -0.22 -14.71 18.24
CA LEU A 105 -1.34 -15.66 18.21
C LEU A 105 -1.16 -16.84 19.17
N GLY A 106 0.00 -16.94 19.86
CA GLY A 106 0.32 -18.02 20.79
C GLY A 106 -0.25 -17.82 22.19
N GLN A 107 -0.58 -16.60 22.59
CA GLN A 107 -1.24 -16.33 23.86
C GLN A 107 -2.74 -16.15 23.60
N GLY A 108 -3.54 -17.10 24.06
CA GLY A 108 -4.98 -17.17 23.84
C GLY A 108 -5.64 -15.81 24.01
N ALA A 109 -6.24 -15.34 22.93
CA ALA A 109 -6.88 -14.03 22.83
C ALA A 109 -7.98 -13.87 23.90
N ASN A 110 -7.64 -13.27 25.02
CA ASN A 110 -8.63 -12.59 25.84
C ASN A 110 -8.99 -11.28 25.13
N VAL A 111 -10.08 -11.33 24.39
CA VAL A 111 -10.66 -10.20 23.65
C VAL A 111 -11.05 -9.04 24.59
N GLU A 112 -11.02 -9.24 25.90
CA GLU A 112 -11.31 -8.22 26.93
C GLU A 112 -10.13 -7.27 27.21
N ALA A 113 -8.90 -7.61 26.79
CA ALA A 113 -7.72 -6.77 27.05
C ALA A 113 -7.58 -5.58 26.10
N SER A 114 -8.32 -5.54 24.98
CA SER A 114 -8.22 -4.45 24.00
C SER A 114 -8.93 -3.16 24.40
N GLN A 115 -9.67 -3.15 25.52
CA GLN A 115 -10.32 -1.93 26.04
C GLN A 115 -9.54 -1.26 27.20
N ALA A 116 -8.56 -1.95 27.76
CA ALA A 116 -7.81 -1.45 28.93
C ALA A 116 -6.48 -0.73 28.59
N SER A 117 -6.05 -0.76 27.34
CA SER A 117 -4.79 -0.12 26.89
C SER A 117 -4.92 1.32 26.40
N VAL A 118 -6.08 1.94 26.60
CA VAL A 118 -6.29 3.36 26.20
C VAL A 118 -5.65 4.34 27.20
N ASP A 119 -5.20 3.85 28.37
CA ASP A 119 -4.73 4.71 29.46
C ASP A 119 -3.24 4.54 29.85
N ALA A 120 -2.49 3.68 29.15
CA ALA A 120 -1.06 3.56 29.33
C ALA A 120 -0.34 4.11 28.09
N GLY A 121 0.12 5.36 28.19
CA GLY A 121 0.76 6.15 27.15
C GLY A 121 1.93 5.49 26.39
N VAL A 122 1.61 4.60 25.47
CA VAL A 122 2.49 4.15 24.40
C VAL A 122 1.87 4.66 23.09
N GLU A 123 2.07 5.96 22.84
CA GLU A 123 1.81 6.60 21.54
C GLU A 123 2.86 6.12 20.54
N THR A 124 2.65 4.98 19.89
CA THR A 124 3.52 4.51 18.79
C THR A 124 2.75 4.14 17.53
N GLN A 125 1.46 4.42 17.47
CA GLN A 125 0.72 4.24 16.21
C GLN A 125 0.66 5.56 15.44
N THR A 126 1.15 5.56 14.21
CA THR A 126 0.97 6.67 13.28
C THR A 126 -0.52 7.01 13.16
N PRO A 127 -0.93 8.27 13.47
CA PRO A 127 -2.33 8.64 13.46
C PRO A 127 -2.93 8.52 12.06
N LEU A 128 -4.22 8.17 11.98
CA LEU A 128 -4.99 8.20 10.77
C LEU A 128 -5.66 9.58 10.58
N PRO A 129 -5.79 10.10 9.35
CA PRO A 129 -5.31 9.52 8.09
C PRO A 129 -3.78 9.46 8.01
N TRP A 130 -3.23 8.44 7.33
CA TRP A 130 -1.80 8.34 7.08
C TRP A 130 -1.36 9.42 6.10
N LYS A 131 -0.48 10.30 6.57
CA LYS A 131 -0.05 11.50 5.83
C LYS A 131 1.18 11.17 5.00
N LEU A 132 1.05 11.29 3.69
CA LEU A 132 2.11 11.02 2.73
C LEU A 132 2.45 12.27 1.96
N VAL A 133 3.72 12.39 1.57
CA VAL A 133 4.20 13.43 0.65
C VAL A 133 4.47 12.79 -0.71
N LEU A 134 3.96 13.41 -1.77
CA LEU A 134 4.19 13.02 -3.15
C LEU A 134 5.20 13.97 -3.78
N HIS A 135 6.28 13.42 -4.34
CA HIS A 135 7.35 14.14 -5.01
C HIS A 135 7.35 13.85 -6.50
N TYR A 136 7.74 14.84 -7.30
CA TYR A 136 7.99 14.74 -8.74
C TYR A 136 9.43 15.11 -9.12
N SER A 137 10.23 15.57 -8.16
CA SER A 137 11.63 15.90 -8.30
C SER A 137 12.50 15.03 -7.38
N GLU A 138 13.82 15.11 -7.54
CA GLU A 138 14.81 14.50 -6.65
C GLU A 138 14.59 13.01 -6.37
N PHE A 139 14.31 12.23 -7.44
CA PHE A 139 14.06 10.80 -7.32
C PHE A 139 15.20 10.07 -6.59
N PRO A 140 14.94 9.34 -5.48
CA PRO A 140 15.95 8.69 -4.66
C PRO A 140 16.42 7.37 -5.28
N SER A 141 17.22 7.45 -6.35
CA SER A 141 17.68 6.31 -7.16
C SER A 141 18.51 5.27 -6.41
N GLU A 142 19.11 5.65 -5.27
CA GLU A 142 19.84 4.71 -4.41
C GLU A 142 18.92 3.82 -3.56
N GLN A 143 17.68 4.24 -3.36
CA GLN A 143 16.71 3.57 -2.47
C GLN A 143 15.51 2.99 -3.22
N LEU A 144 15.15 3.58 -4.35
CA LEU A 144 14.00 3.19 -5.15
C LEU A 144 14.40 2.90 -6.59
N TYR A 145 13.75 1.90 -7.17
CA TYR A 145 13.77 1.67 -8.61
C TYR A 145 12.65 2.49 -9.26
N GLN A 146 12.97 3.13 -10.39
CA GLN A 146 11.99 3.89 -11.15
C GLN A 146 10.92 2.96 -11.74
N LEU A 147 9.66 3.42 -11.69
CA LEU A 147 8.55 2.70 -12.29
C LEU A 147 8.61 2.81 -13.81
N ASP A 148 8.36 1.72 -14.48
CA ASP A 148 8.19 1.69 -15.93
C ASP A 148 6.78 2.19 -16.34
N LEU A 149 6.67 2.71 -17.55
CA LEU A 149 5.40 3.20 -18.09
C LEU A 149 4.38 2.08 -18.30
N ASP A 150 4.86 0.86 -18.54
CA ASP A 150 4.03 -0.30 -18.87
C ASP A 150 3.49 -1.03 -17.60
N GLY A 151 3.94 -0.64 -16.41
CA GLY A 151 3.55 -1.27 -15.13
C GLY A 151 4.09 -2.69 -14.94
N ARG A 152 5.09 -3.11 -15.72
CA ARG A 152 5.69 -4.45 -15.64
C ARG A 152 6.45 -4.65 -14.34
N ALA A 153 7.16 -3.62 -13.88
CA ALA A 153 7.92 -3.69 -12.64
C ALA A 153 7.03 -4.02 -11.44
N ILE A 154 5.81 -3.47 -11.38
CA ILE A 154 4.84 -3.79 -10.31
C ILE A 154 4.32 -5.23 -10.47
N LEU A 155 4.01 -5.64 -11.70
CA LEU A 155 3.56 -7.00 -11.98
C LEU A 155 4.62 -8.04 -11.57
N ASP A 156 5.88 -7.83 -11.95
CA ASP A 156 6.98 -8.73 -11.61
C ASP A 156 7.19 -8.80 -10.11
N SER A 157 7.12 -7.66 -9.41
CA SER A 157 7.21 -7.61 -7.96
C SER A 157 6.05 -8.35 -7.29
N PHE A 158 4.83 -8.19 -7.79
CA PHE A 158 3.66 -8.92 -7.31
C PHE A 158 3.83 -10.43 -7.50
N VAL A 159 4.21 -10.88 -8.70
CA VAL A 159 4.40 -12.32 -8.99
C VAL A 159 5.49 -12.93 -8.10
N ASN A 160 6.57 -12.19 -7.86
CA ASN A 160 7.64 -12.65 -6.96
C ASN A 160 7.16 -12.73 -5.51
N ALA A 161 6.43 -11.74 -5.02
CA ALA A 161 5.85 -11.76 -3.67
C ALA A 161 4.87 -12.92 -3.47
N VAL A 162 4.05 -13.24 -4.48
CA VAL A 162 3.13 -14.39 -4.43
C VAL A 162 3.89 -15.72 -4.41
N LYS A 163 4.98 -15.85 -5.20
CA LYS A 163 5.85 -17.05 -5.18
C LYS A 163 6.53 -17.22 -3.82
N GLU A 164 7.05 -16.14 -3.25
CA GLU A 164 7.67 -16.16 -1.92
C GLU A 164 6.65 -16.57 -0.84
N ALA A 165 5.44 -16.03 -0.90
CA ALA A 165 4.37 -16.38 0.02
C ALA A 165 3.97 -17.86 -0.10
N ASP A 166 3.87 -18.41 -1.32
CA ASP A 166 3.61 -19.83 -1.56
C ASP A 166 4.74 -20.69 -0.98
N PHE A 167 6.00 -20.30 -1.21
CA PHE A 167 7.15 -20.99 -0.66
C PHE A 167 7.17 -21.00 0.86
N ILE A 168 6.95 -19.85 1.50
CA ILE A 168 6.92 -19.74 2.97
C ILE A 168 5.81 -20.60 3.55
N ARG A 169 4.63 -20.61 2.91
CA ARG A 169 3.45 -21.32 3.39
C ARG A 169 3.54 -22.84 3.18
N ASN A 170 4.03 -23.29 2.02
CA ASN A 170 3.93 -24.66 1.56
C ASN A 170 5.29 -25.36 1.37
N GLY A 171 6.41 -24.68 1.65
CA GLY A 171 7.77 -25.19 1.45
C GLY A 171 8.17 -25.28 -0.04
N SER A 172 7.29 -24.85 -0.96
CA SER A 172 7.58 -24.80 -2.40
C SER A 172 6.65 -23.80 -3.09
N ALA A 173 7.13 -23.19 -4.17
CA ALA A 173 6.33 -22.27 -5.00
C ALA A 173 5.58 -23.01 -6.14
N ARG A 174 5.39 -24.32 -6.04
CA ARG A 174 4.80 -25.13 -7.12
C ARG A 174 3.36 -24.77 -7.43
N THR A 175 2.59 -24.37 -6.44
CA THR A 175 1.18 -23.99 -6.61
C THR A 175 1.07 -22.80 -7.53
N VAL A 176 1.84 -21.74 -7.25
CA VAL A 176 1.84 -20.51 -8.05
C VAL A 176 2.49 -20.73 -9.42
N MET A 177 3.60 -21.47 -9.47
CA MET A 177 4.29 -21.76 -10.74
C MET A 177 3.49 -22.71 -11.65
N GLY A 178 2.58 -23.50 -11.09
CA GLY A 178 1.68 -24.39 -11.83
C GLY A 178 0.36 -23.73 -12.27
N MET A 179 0.13 -22.47 -11.92
CA MET A 179 -1.08 -21.75 -12.35
C MET A 179 -1.10 -21.58 -13.87
N SER A 180 -2.29 -21.68 -14.45
CA SER A 180 -2.48 -21.31 -15.84
C SER A 180 -2.20 -19.83 -16.04
N LYS A 181 -1.86 -19.44 -17.28
CA LYS A 181 -1.70 -18.02 -17.61
C LYS A 181 -2.97 -17.24 -17.33
N GLU A 182 -4.13 -17.83 -17.62
CA GLU A 182 -5.44 -17.22 -17.36
C GLU A 182 -5.68 -16.97 -15.87
N ASP A 183 -5.38 -17.93 -15.00
CA ASP A 183 -5.54 -17.77 -13.56
C ASP A 183 -4.58 -16.72 -13.00
N SER A 184 -3.34 -16.70 -13.48
CA SER A 184 -2.35 -15.68 -13.10
C SER A 184 -2.78 -14.29 -13.53
N ASP A 185 -3.29 -14.14 -14.76
CA ASP A 185 -3.80 -12.87 -15.28
C ASP A 185 -5.05 -12.41 -14.49
N ASN A 186 -5.93 -13.34 -14.13
CA ASN A 186 -7.13 -13.04 -13.33
C ASN A 186 -6.77 -12.62 -11.91
N LEU A 187 -5.77 -13.26 -11.31
CA LEU A 187 -5.28 -12.87 -9.99
C LEU A 187 -4.76 -11.43 -10.02
N TRP A 188 -3.92 -11.10 -11.00
CA TRP A 188 -3.39 -9.75 -11.18
C TRP A 188 -4.49 -8.72 -11.44
N LYS A 189 -5.40 -9.01 -12.36
CA LYS A 189 -6.55 -8.13 -12.63
C LYS A 189 -7.41 -7.87 -11.39
N SER A 190 -7.56 -8.88 -10.53
CA SER A 190 -8.30 -8.73 -9.27
C SER A 190 -7.64 -7.73 -8.31
N VAL A 191 -6.31 -7.71 -8.27
CA VAL A 191 -5.55 -6.74 -7.47
C VAL A 191 -5.68 -5.33 -8.06
N GLN A 192 -5.58 -5.20 -9.38
CA GLN A 192 -5.74 -3.92 -10.08
C GLN A 192 -7.19 -3.39 -9.96
N ALA A 193 -8.19 -4.25 -10.16
CA ALA A 193 -9.61 -3.86 -10.17
C ALA A 193 -10.08 -3.26 -8.83
N ARG A 194 -9.44 -3.61 -7.72
CA ARG A 194 -9.77 -3.00 -6.42
C ARG A 194 -9.57 -1.49 -6.40
N MET A 195 -8.66 -0.97 -7.21
CA MET A 195 -8.49 0.48 -7.38
C MET A 195 -9.66 1.14 -8.13
N PHE A 196 -10.19 0.45 -9.14
CA PHE A 196 -11.26 0.99 -9.99
C PHE A 196 -12.63 1.01 -9.31
N LEU A 197 -12.80 0.27 -8.20
CA LEU A 197 -14.03 0.29 -7.39
C LEU A 197 -14.06 1.44 -6.37
N LEU A 198 -13.07 2.32 -6.39
CA LEU A 198 -13.10 3.54 -5.58
C LEU A 198 -13.99 4.57 -6.28
N PRO A 199 -14.93 5.22 -5.56
CA PRO A 199 -15.71 6.32 -6.12
C PRO A 199 -14.78 7.46 -6.56
N PRO A 200 -15.22 8.25 -7.55
CA PRO A 200 -14.46 9.38 -8.06
C PRO A 200 -14.21 10.44 -7.00
#